data_bab0b8d1c34c19ec29d6ef109265d30c
#
_entry.id   bab0b8d1c34c19ec29d6ef109265d30c
#
_cell.length_a   1.000
_cell.length_b   1.000
_cell.length_c   1.000
_cell.angle_alpha   90.00
_cell.angle_beta   90.00
_cell.angle_gamma   90.00
#
_symmetry.space_group_name_H-M   'P 1'
#
loop_
_entity.id
_entity.type
_entity.pdbx_description
1 polymer ?
#
loop_
_entity_poly.entity_id
_entity_poly.type
_entity_poly.pdbx_seq_one_letter_code
_entity_poly.pdbx_strand_id
1 'polypeptide(L)'
;MRKLQLTLACGRYDRTQALIDGRVQPEGVNLTFLPLRPGETFWRMLNHGEFDASEMSLSSYTILRSEGDTRFIAIPVFPSRVFRHSALYVRSDATIESPQDLKGKRVGVGDYQMTAAVWVRGFLTHDYGVKPEDIVWVTGKPIRSIKPPDGISVESIPAETTLEAMLQRGEIDALISVMIPGGFGTTVRRLFRDSRKVEMDYYSRTRIFPIMHTLVLKTELYKEKPWLAVSLYQAFCRARDIAYRSMYDTDALTISLPWIVDEVEGARRLFGPQAWDYSIDGSLLTLNALLAYLDEQKLAKRRMSVGELFVPNISPGLADYLRATGES
;
A
#
# COMPACT_ATOMS: atom_id res chain seq x y z
N MET A 1 27.05 -11.61 -22.63
CA MET A 1 26.89 -10.15 -22.32
C MET A 1 27.12 -9.91 -20.84
N ARG A 2 27.71 -8.77 -20.45
CA ARG A 2 27.88 -8.39 -19.03
C ARG A 2 26.51 -8.04 -18.46
N LYS A 3 26.11 -8.70 -17.35
CA LYS A 3 24.83 -8.40 -16.67
C LYS A 3 24.85 -6.99 -16.07
N LEU A 4 23.72 -6.29 -16.11
CA LEU A 4 23.54 -4.99 -15.47
C LEU A 4 23.57 -5.15 -13.95
N GLN A 5 24.39 -4.38 -13.25
CA GLN A 5 24.34 -4.29 -11.79
C GLN A 5 23.14 -3.42 -11.40
N LEU A 6 22.29 -3.91 -10.51
CA LEU A 6 21.08 -3.21 -10.07
C LEU A 6 20.89 -3.33 -8.57
N THR A 7 20.66 -2.20 -7.91
CA THR A 7 20.23 -2.16 -6.50
C THR A 7 18.72 -2.01 -6.40
N LEU A 8 18.08 -2.88 -5.63
CA LEU A 8 16.64 -2.87 -5.40
C LEU A 8 16.34 -2.99 -3.92
N ALA A 9 15.63 -2.00 -3.35
CA ALA A 9 15.17 -2.03 -1.96
C ALA A 9 13.68 -2.33 -1.90
N CYS A 10 13.30 -3.37 -1.14
CA CYS A 10 11.89 -3.77 -0.96
C CYS A 10 11.74 -4.54 0.35
N GLY A 11 10.52 -4.58 0.87
CA GLY A 11 10.20 -5.35 2.06
C GLY A 11 10.49 -6.86 1.91
N ARG A 12 10.78 -7.48 3.06
CA ARG A 12 10.89 -8.93 3.14
C ARG A 12 9.48 -9.52 3.23
N TYR A 13 8.97 -9.98 2.11
CA TYR A 13 7.69 -10.67 1.98
C TYR A 13 7.94 -12.12 1.52
N ASP A 14 6.98 -13.02 1.73
CA ASP A 14 6.99 -14.36 1.13
C ASP A 14 7.20 -14.30 -0.39
N ARG A 15 6.46 -13.41 -1.07
CA ARG A 15 6.50 -13.15 -2.51
C ARG A 15 7.74 -12.41 -3.02
N THR A 16 8.64 -11.98 -2.14
CA THR A 16 9.97 -11.45 -2.51
C THR A 16 11.11 -12.37 -2.07
N GLN A 17 10.83 -13.40 -1.29
CA GLN A 17 11.87 -14.26 -0.71
C GLN A 17 12.72 -14.93 -1.78
N ALA A 18 12.13 -15.39 -2.88
CA ALA A 18 12.87 -16.03 -3.97
C ALA A 18 13.81 -15.07 -4.74
N LEU A 19 13.56 -13.75 -4.68
CA LEU A 19 14.50 -12.73 -5.17
C LEU A 19 15.64 -12.49 -4.18
N ILE A 20 15.34 -12.52 -2.88
CA ILE A 20 16.32 -12.31 -1.80
C ILE A 20 17.35 -13.43 -1.76
N ASP A 21 16.89 -14.68 -1.87
CA ASP A 21 17.76 -15.87 -1.78
C ASP A 21 18.34 -16.31 -3.13
N GLY A 22 18.03 -15.59 -4.21
CA GLY A 22 18.60 -15.80 -5.53
C GLY A 22 17.97 -16.94 -6.35
N ARG A 23 16.94 -17.64 -5.84
CA ARG A 23 16.19 -18.65 -6.62
C ARG A 23 15.53 -18.06 -7.86
N VAL A 24 15.20 -16.77 -7.83
CA VAL A 24 14.74 -15.99 -8.97
C VAL A 24 15.69 -14.82 -9.20
N GLN A 25 16.15 -14.68 -10.44
CA GLN A 25 16.94 -13.54 -10.89
C GLN A 25 16.23 -12.89 -12.07
N PRO A 26 16.17 -11.53 -12.14
CA PRO A 26 15.72 -10.85 -13.35
C PRO A 26 16.68 -11.13 -14.50
N GLU A 27 16.14 -11.35 -15.70
CA GLU A 27 16.96 -11.63 -16.88
C GLU A 27 17.87 -10.44 -17.22
N GLY A 28 19.13 -10.72 -17.55
CA GLY A 28 20.11 -9.68 -17.89
C GLY A 28 20.63 -8.86 -16.72
N VAL A 29 20.20 -9.13 -15.48
CA VAL A 29 20.52 -8.35 -14.28
C VAL A 29 21.31 -9.18 -13.28
N ASN A 30 22.27 -8.54 -12.62
CA ASN A 30 22.89 -9.00 -11.38
C ASN A 30 22.30 -8.15 -10.25
N LEU A 31 21.33 -8.76 -9.55
CA LEU A 31 20.48 -8.05 -8.57
C LEU A 31 21.14 -8.04 -7.19
N THR A 32 21.33 -6.84 -6.63
CA THR A 32 21.57 -6.63 -5.20
C THR A 32 20.24 -6.27 -4.55
N PHE A 33 19.59 -7.24 -3.89
CA PHE A 33 18.33 -7.02 -3.19
C PHE A 33 18.60 -6.59 -1.75
N LEU A 34 18.04 -5.45 -1.34
CA LEU A 34 18.14 -4.88 0.00
C LEU A 34 16.79 -5.05 0.72
N PRO A 35 16.65 -6.03 1.64
CA PRO A 35 15.40 -6.28 2.35
C PRO A 35 15.22 -5.28 3.51
N LEU A 36 14.71 -4.11 3.19
CA LEU A 36 14.50 -3.00 4.12
C LEU A 36 13.02 -2.89 4.54
N ARG A 37 12.76 -2.25 5.68
CA ARG A 37 11.39 -1.90 6.07
C ARG A 37 10.81 -0.81 5.16
N PRO A 38 9.50 -0.87 4.83
CA PRO A 38 8.88 0.09 3.89
C PRO A 38 9.15 1.56 4.23
N GLY A 39 8.98 1.98 5.48
CA GLY A 39 9.21 3.36 5.91
C GLY A 39 10.65 3.85 5.66
N GLU A 40 11.66 3.01 5.92
CA GLU A 40 13.06 3.29 5.63
C GLU A 40 13.30 3.36 4.12
N THR A 41 12.79 2.37 3.37
CA THR A 41 12.91 2.32 1.91
C THR A 41 12.34 3.58 1.28
N PHE A 42 11.14 3.99 1.68
CA PHE A 42 10.48 5.18 1.12
C PHE A 42 11.25 6.45 1.44
N TRP A 43 11.69 6.61 2.68
CA TRP A 43 12.45 7.79 3.09
C TRP A 43 13.75 7.93 2.30
N ARG A 44 14.53 6.84 2.18
CA ARG A 44 15.82 6.83 1.46
C ARG A 44 15.63 7.09 -0.04
N MET A 45 14.60 6.47 -0.64
CA MET A 45 14.34 6.67 -2.07
C MET A 45 13.79 8.06 -2.38
N LEU A 46 12.82 8.56 -1.59
CA LEU A 46 12.20 9.86 -1.83
C LEU A 46 13.18 11.02 -1.63
N ASN A 47 14.00 10.97 -0.57
CA ASN A 47 14.88 12.06 -0.21
C ASN A 47 16.25 11.99 -0.92
N HIS A 48 16.74 10.79 -1.23
CA HIS A 48 18.09 10.61 -1.75
C HIS A 48 18.16 9.92 -3.12
N GLY A 49 17.04 9.29 -3.59
CA GLY A 49 17.08 8.51 -4.83
C GLY A 49 18.14 7.40 -4.76
N GLU A 50 18.32 6.79 -3.57
CA GLU A 50 19.50 5.99 -3.27
C GLU A 50 19.58 4.70 -4.09
N PHE A 51 18.44 4.08 -4.40
CA PHE A 51 18.38 2.80 -5.10
C PHE A 51 18.05 2.99 -6.58
N ASP A 52 18.42 2.03 -7.43
CA ASP A 52 18.02 2.01 -8.84
C ASP A 52 16.51 1.73 -8.98
N ALA A 53 16.00 0.81 -8.16
CA ALA A 53 14.59 0.50 -8.03
C ALA A 53 14.21 0.34 -6.54
N SER A 54 12.97 0.63 -6.18
CA SER A 54 12.49 0.38 -4.82
C SER A 54 10.98 0.21 -4.73
N GLU A 55 10.55 -0.44 -3.66
CA GLU A 55 9.18 -0.33 -3.17
C GLU A 55 8.87 1.11 -2.75
N MET A 56 7.67 1.59 -3.03
CA MET A 56 7.23 2.93 -2.66
C MET A 56 5.74 2.96 -2.30
N SER A 57 5.36 3.84 -1.35
CA SER A 57 3.96 4.16 -1.04
C SER A 57 3.25 4.64 -2.30
N LEU A 58 2.15 3.99 -2.68
CA LEU A 58 1.46 4.30 -3.93
C LEU A 58 0.83 5.70 -3.89
N SER A 59 0.30 6.15 -2.74
CA SER A 59 -0.22 7.51 -2.60
C SER A 59 0.90 8.55 -2.69
N SER A 60 2.02 8.36 -1.97
CA SER A 60 3.15 9.30 -2.02
C SER A 60 3.72 9.40 -3.43
N TYR A 61 3.85 8.29 -4.14
CA TYR A 61 4.27 8.28 -5.54
C TYR A 61 3.28 9.05 -6.44
N THR A 62 1.99 8.80 -6.29
CA THR A 62 0.94 9.48 -7.09
C THR A 62 0.92 10.99 -6.83
N ILE A 63 1.06 11.41 -5.56
CA ILE A 63 1.14 12.82 -5.18
C ILE A 63 2.34 13.49 -5.87
N LEU A 64 3.53 12.88 -5.79
CA LEU A 64 4.73 13.38 -6.47
C LEU A 64 4.52 13.53 -7.99
N ARG A 65 3.94 12.50 -8.63
CA ARG A 65 3.63 12.55 -10.06
C ARG A 65 2.67 13.69 -10.40
N SER A 66 1.66 13.92 -9.56
CA SER A 66 0.71 15.02 -9.74
C SER A 66 1.35 16.40 -9.61
N GLU A 67 2.45 16.51 -8.86
CA GLU A 67 3.27 17.71 -8.71
C GLU A 67 4.27 17.94 -9.87
N GLY A 68 4.35 16.98 -10.80
CA GLY A 68 5.29 17.02 -11.93
C GLY A 68 6.66 16.39 -11.65
N ASP A 69 6.84 15.71 -10.51
CA ASP A 69 8.06 14.96 -10.22
C ASP A 69 8.15 13.71 -11.12
N THR A 70 9.15 13.68 -11.97
CA THR A 70 9.38 12.60 -12.95
C THR A 70 10.62 11.76 -12.65
N ARG A 71 11.20 11.88 -11.46
CA ARG A 71 12.41 11.11 -11.08
C ARG A 71 12.18 9.59 -11.14
N PHE A 72 10.96 9.16 -10.89
CA PHE A 72 10.59 7.74 -10.82
C PHE A 72 9.43 7.43 -11.74
N ILE A 73 9.42 6.18 -12.24
CA ILE A 73 8.30 5.58 -12.96
C ILE A 73 7.95 4.23 -12.34
N ALA A 74 6.65 3.93 -12.17
CA ALA A 74 6.24 2.71 -11.53
C ALA A 74 6.18 1.52 -12.50
N ILE A 75 6.52 0.36 -11.97
CA ILE A 75 6.25 -0.96 -12.55
C ILE A 75 5.03 -1.52 -11.83
N PRO A 76 4.04 -2.15 -12.50
CA PRO A 76 2.82 -2.66 -11.87
C PRO A 76 3.08 -3.93 -11.05
N VAL A 77 4.00 -3.83 -10.11
CA VAL A 77 4.26 -4.80 -9.06
C VAL A 77 3.73 -4.21 -7.76
N PHE A 78 2.82 -4.91 -7.11
CA PHE A 78 2.16 -4.45 -5.90
C PHE A 78 2.61 -5.30 -4.70
N PRO A 79 3.77 -4.99 -4.10
CA PRO A 79 4.33 -5.82 -3.02
C PRO A 79 3.45 -5.84 -1.78
N SER A 80 2.62 -4.83 -1.58
CA SER A 80 1.73 -4.75 -0.42
C SER A 80 0.30 -4.42 -0.84
N ARG A 81 -0.62 -5.34 -0.50
CA ARG A 81 -2.07 -5.17 -0.55
C ARG A 81 -2.64 -5.54 0.81
N VAL A 82 -3.44 -4.70 1.42
CA VAL A 82 -4.00 -4.96 2.76
C VAL A 82 -5.30 -4.20 2.91
N PHE A 83 -6.36 -4.85 3.36
CA PHE A 83 -7.55 -4.16 3.85
C PHE A 83 -7.20 -3.30 5.07
N ARG A 84 -7.94 -2.23 5.27
CA ARG A 84 -7.62 -1.26 6.32
C ARG A 84 -8.75 -1.00 7.32
N HIS A 85 -9.86 -1.71 7.22
CA HIS A 85 -10.86 -1.71 8.30
C HIS A 85 -10.26 -2.28 9.58
N SER A 86 -9.45 -3.34 9.46
CA SER A 86 -8.69 -3.93 10.57
C SER A 86 -7.58 -3.06 11.15
N ALA A 87 -7.24 -1.94 10.48
CA ALA A 87 -6.19 -1.02 10.91
C ALA A 87 -6.68 0.13 11.81
N LEU A 88 -7.98 0.17 12.11
CA LEU A 88 -8.59 1.21 12.94
C LEU A 88 -8.80 0.70 14.37
N TYR A 89 -8.10 1.29 15.32
CA TYR A 89 -8.05 0.88 16.71
C TYR A 89 -8.61 1.95 17.65
N VAL A 90 -9.24 1.50 18.73
CA VAL A 90 -9.76 2.31 19.82
C VAL A 90 -9.41 1.65 21.16
N ARG A 91 -9.48 2.38 22.25
CA ARG A 91 -9.37 1.76 23.58
C ARG A 91 -10.53 0.80 23.83
N SER A 92 -10.29 -0.26 24.61
CA SER A 92 -11.32 -1.27 24.89
C SER A 92 -12.48 -0.72 25.72
N ASP A 93 -12.22 0.30 26.53
CA ASP A 93 -13.21 0.99 27.38
C ASP A 93 -13.87 2.23 26.68
N ALA A 94 -13.47 2.53 25.43
CA ALA A 94 -14.07 3.65 24.69
C ALA A 94 -15.52 3.35 24.29
N THR A 95 -16.34 4.40 24.29
CA THR A 95 -17.75 4.36 23.83
C THR A 95 -17.90 4.42 22.31
N ILE A 96 -16.80 4.39 21.57
CA ILE A 96 -16.77 4.38 20.10
C ILE A 96 -17.02 2.95 19.63
N GLU A 97 -18.19 2.70 19.06
CA GLU A 97 -18.61 1.37 18.59
C GLU A 97 -18.77 1.33 17.06
N SER A 98 -18.89 2.48 16.41
CA SER A 98 -19.11 2.61 14.98
C SER A 98 -18.22 3.69 14.37
N PRO A 99 -17.96 3.66 13.03
CA PRO A 99 -17.23 4.73 12.37
C PRO A 99 -17.85 6.12 12.52
N GLN A 100 -19.18 6.21 12.63
CA GLN A 100 -19.90 7.48 12.81
C GLN A 100 -19.53 8.18 14.14
N ASP A 101 -19.15 7.41 15.16
CA ASP A 101 -18.72 7.95 16.45
C ASP A 101 -17.37 8.67 16.39
N LEU A 102 -16.66 8.56 15.26
CA LEU A 102 -15.40 9.27 15.02
C LEU A 102 -15.60 10.77 14.69
N LYS A 103 -16.83 11.21 14.40
CA LYS A 103 -17.11 12.64 14.15
C LYS A 103 -16.79 13.48 15.39
N GLY A 104 -16.02 14.53 15.17
CA GLY A 104 -15.52 15.40 16.24
C GLY A 104 -14.39 14.81 17.09
N LYS A 105 -13.90 13.61 16.76
CA LYS A 105 -12.87 12.91 17.52
C LYS A 105 -11.46 13.19 17.03
N ARG A 106 -10.48 12.92 17.88
CA ARG A 106 -9.05 12.99 17.59
C ARG A 106 -8.57 11.63 17.12
N VAL A 107 -8.15 11.54 15.85
CA VAL A 107 -7.71 10.27 15.25
C VAL A 107 -6.23 10.34 14.90
N GLY A 108 -5.45 9.47 15.51
CA GLY A 108 -4.01 9.34 15.26
C GLY A 108 -3.73 8.61 13.94
N VAL A 109 -2.73 9.08 13.20
CA VAL A 109 -2.22 8.44 11.98
C VAL A 109 -0.73 8.74 11.80
N GLY A 110 0.05 7.76 11.39
CA GLY A 110 1.52 7.91 11.28
C GLY A 110 1.95 9.04 10.34
N ASP A 111 1.30 9.15 9.18
CA ASP A 111 1.50 10.22 8.20
C ASP A 111 0.17 10.44 7.45
N TYR A 112 -0.25 11.70 7.30
CA TYR A 112 -1.55 12.04 6.68
C TYR A 112 -1.65 11.54 5.23
N GLN A 113 -0.55 11.59 4.46
CA GLN A 113 -0.52 11.18 3.05
C GLN A 113 -0.28 9.67 2.83
N MET A 114 0.00 8.88 3.88
CA MET A 114 0.27 7.46 3.71
C MET A 114 -0.91 6.72 3.04
N THR A 115 -0.62 5.77 2.17
CA THR A 115 -1.65 5.07 1.39
C THR A 115 -2.72 4.43 2.28
N ALA A 116 -2.34 3.87 3.43
CA ALA A 116 -3.30 3.31 4.38
C ALA A 116 -4.31 4.34 4.89
N ALA A 117 -3.86 5.58 5.18
CA ALA A 117 -4.74 6.64 5.64
C ALA A 117 -5.67 7.14 4.52
N VAL A 118 -5.17 7.22 3.28
CA VAL A 118 -6.01 7.56 2.11
C VAL A 118 -7.14 6.55 1.95
N TRP A 119 -6.84 5.25 2.04
CA TRP A 119 -7.86 4.20 1.98
C TRP A 119 -8.86 4.28 3.13
N VAL A 120 -8.39 4.49 4.37
CA VAL A 120 -9.28 4.61 5.54
C VAL A 120 -10.22 5.80 5.38
N ARG A 121 -9.71 6.98 5.02
CA ARG A 121 -10.57 8.16 4.78
C ARG A 121 -11.54 7.92 3.62
N GLY A 122 -11.10 7.22 2.56
CA GLY A 122 -11.96 6.86 1.44
C GLY A 122 -13.16 6.04 1.89
N PHE A 123 -12.96 4.87 2.52
CA PHE A 123 -14.09 4.06 2.95
C PHE A 123 -14.90 4.72 4.10
N LEU A 124 -14.28 5.49 5.00
CA LEU A 124 -15.01 6.24 6.02
C LEU A 124 -16.01 7.21 5.37
N THR A 125 -15.59 7.88 4.30
CA THR A 125 -16.45 8.83 3.57
C THR A 125 -17.55 8.09 2.79
N HIS A 126 -17.19 7.11 1.99
CA HIS A 126 -18.10 6.49 1.03
C HIS A 126 -19.04 5.45 1.66
N ASP A 127 -18.56 4.69 2.65
CA ASP A 127 -19.38 3.63 3.26
C ASP A 127 -20.06 4.08 4.57
N TYR A 128 -19.49 5.08 5.28
CA TYR A 128 -19.97 5.45 6.61
C TYR A 128 -20.37 6.94 6.76
N GLY A 129 -20.17 7.76 5.74
CA GLY A 129 -20.54 9.18 5.78
C GLY A 129 -19.73 10.02 6.76
N VAL A 130 -18.50 9.59 7.09
CA VAL A 130 -17.56 10.31 7.94
C VAL A 130 -16.48 10.93 7.05
N LYS A 131 -16.56 12.25 6.92
CA LYS A 131 -15.64 13.00 6.04
C LYS A 131 -14.33 13.33 6.76
N PRO A 132 -13.23 13.59 6.03
CA PRO A 132 -11.97 14.01 6.64
C PRO A 132 -12.10 15.27 7.51
N GLU A 133 -13.00 16.19 7.14
CA GLU A 133 -13.28 17.45 7.87
C GLU A 133 -14.00 17.22 9.21
N ASP A 134 -14.67 16.06 9.38
CA ASP A 134 -15.37 15.72 10.62
C ASP A 134 -14.41 15.27 11.73
N ILE A 135 -13.11 15.14 11.45
CA ILE A 135 -12.10 14.52 12.32
C ILE A 135 -10.94 15.50 12.57
N VAL A 136 -10.43 15.52 13.80
CA VAL A 136 -9.14 16.14 14.13
C VAL A 136 -8.03 15.10 13.96
N TRP A 137 -7.21 15.28 12.94
CA TRP A 137 -6.12 14.33 12.62
C TRP A 137 -4.90 14.66 13.48
N VAL A 138 -4.35 13.65 14.15
CA VAL A 138 -3.11 13.77 14.92
C VAL A 138 -2.03 12.93 14.24
N THR A 139 -0.98 13.59 13.72
CA THR A 139 0.02 12.93 12.87
C THR A 139 1.34 12.74 13.58
N GLY A 140 1.98 11.59 13.31
CA GLY A 140 3.37 11.35 13.63
C GLY A 140 4.32 12.17 12.74
N LYS A 141 5.60 11.82 12.78
CA LYS A 141 6.61 12.45 11.91
C LYS A 141 6.41 11.95 10.46
N PRO A 142 6.09 12.84 9.51
CA PRO A 142 5.87 12.42 8.13
C PRO A 142 7.18 12.04 7.42
N ILE A 143 7.08 11.12 6.44
CA ILE A 143 8.22 10.79 5.55
C ILE A 143 8.57 11.99 4.68
N ARG A 144 7.54 12.71 4.23
CA ARG A 144 7.64 13.98 3.52
C ARG A 144 6.57 14.93 4.06
N SER A 145 6.97 16.15 4.38
CA SER A 145 6.00 17.17 4.80
C SER A 145 5.14 17.59 3.62
N ILE A 146 3.82 17.48 3.76
CA ILE A 146 2.85 18.07 2.85
C ILE A 146 1.99 19.10 3.62
N LYS A 147 1.55 20.13 2.93
CA LYS A 147 0.54 21.03 3.50
C LYS A 147 -0.79 20.28 3.57
N PRO A 148 -1.44 20.18 4.74
CA PRO A 148 -2.77 19.62 4.81
C PRO A 148 -3.74 20.39 3.89
N PRO A 149 -4.73 19.72 3.31
CA PRO A 149 -5.76 20.39 2.52
C PRO A 149 -6.53 21.42 3.35
N ASP A 150 -6.99 22.49 2.70
CA ASP A 150 -7.76 23.53 3.38
C ASP A 150 -9.06 22.96 3.98
N GLY A 151 -9.36 23.33 5.22
CA GLY A 151 -10.51 22.85 5.98
C GLY A 151 -10.25 21.57 6.79
N ILE A 152 -9.06 20.97 6.67
CA ILE A 152 -8.68 19.78 7.44
C ILE A 152 -7.87 20.19 8.67
N SER A 153 -8.32 19.78 9.86
CA SER A 153 -7.56 19.96 11.10
C SER A 153 -6.50 18.87 11.25
N VAL A 154 -5.23 19.27 11.22
CA VAL A 154 -4.09 18.36 11.42
C VAL A 154 -3.18 18.93 12.51
N GLU A 155 -2.93 18.12 13.54
CA GLU A 155 -2.01 18.40 14.63
C GLU A 155 -0.83 17.44 14.57
N SER A 156 0.35 17.89 14.96
CA SER A 156 1.52 17.02 15.12
C SER A 156 1.64 16.53 16.55
N ILE A 157 2.07 15.28 16.75
CA ILE A 157 2.37 14.76 18.09
C ILE A 157 3.58 15.52 18.69
N PRO A 158 3.62 15.69 20.02
CA PRO A 158 4.83 16.13 20.72
C PRO A 158 6.02 15.19 20.47
N ALA A 159 7.24 15.74 20.46
CA ALA A 159 8.44 14.99 20.12
C ALA A 159 8.71 13.78 21.04
N GLU A 160 8.31 13.88 22.30
CA GLU A 160 8.62 12.89 23.36
C GLU A 160 7.55 11.79 23.50
N THR A 161 6.59 11.69 22.57
CA THR A 161 5.49 10.72 22.68
C THR A 161 5.28 9.93 21.38
N THR A 162 4.42 8.93 21.45
CA THR A 162 3.98 8.13 20.31
C THR A 162 2.46 8.13 20.22
N LEU A 163 1.93 7.91 19.02
CA LEU A 163 0.48 7.79 18.82
C LEU A 163 -0.13 6.65 19.66
N GLU A 164 0.60 5.55 19.83
CA GLU A 164 0.16 4.43 20.68
C GLU A 164 0.04 4.84 22.16
N ALA A 165 1.04 5.56 22.69
CA ALA A 165 1.00 6.07 24.05
C ALA A 165 -0.13 7.08 24.24
N MET A 166 -0.38 7.95 23.25
CA MET A 166 -1.51 8.89 23.27
C MET A 166 -2.86 8.17 23.26
N LEU A 167 -3.02 7.09 22.47
CA LEU A 167 -4.23 6.27 22.50
C LEU A 167 -4.45 5.64 23.88
N GLN A 168 -3.42 5.06 24.46
CA GLN A 168 -3.49 4.43 25.80
C GLN A 168 -3.87 5.43 26.89
N ARG A 169 -3.36 6.67 26.83
CA ARG A 169 -3.70 7.73 27.78
C ARG A 169 -5.04 8.44 27.48
N GLY A 170 -5.70 8.11 26.36
CA GLY A 170 -6.94 8.77 25.94
C GLY A 170 -6.76 10.19 25.39
N GLU A 171 -5.55 10.57 24.99
CA GLU A 171 -5.24 11.85 24.36
C GLU A 171 -5.66 11.89 22.88
N ILE A 172 -5.81 10.74 22.27
CA ILE A 172 -6.50 10.50 21.00
C ILE A 172 -7.57 9.43 21.20
N ASP A 173 -8.66 9.53 20.45
CA ASP A 173 -9.82 8.66 20.57
C ASP A 173 -9.69 7.37 19.76
N ALA A 174 -9.01 7.46 18.62
CA ALA A 174 -8.74 6.32 17.73
C ALA A 174 -7.36 6.42 17.09
N LEU A 175 -6.87 5.29 16.58
CA LEU A 175 -5.58 5.18 15.91
C LEU A 175 -5.70 4.40 14.62
N ILE A 176 -5.24 4.96 13.50
CA ILE A 176 -4.98 4.22 12.27
C ILE A 176 -3.54 3.76 12.31
N SER A 177 -3.34 2.45 12.51
CA SER A 177 -2.00 1.85 12.57
C SER A 177 -1.85 0.73 11.56
N VAL A 178 -0.71 0.71 10.87
CA VAL A 178 -0.31 -0.40 9.98
C VAL A 178 0.31 -1.57 10.76
N MET A 179 0.61 -1.36 12.03
CA MET A 179 1.09 -2.38 12.97
C MET A 179 0.02 -2.62 14.03
N ILE A 180 0.04 -3.80 14.61
CA ILE A 180 -0.82 -4.08 15.77
C ILE A 180 -0.25 -3.29 16.96
N PRO A 181 -1.03 -2.36 17.56
CA PRO A 181 -0.55 -1.56 18.67
C PRO A 181 -0.42 -2.38 19.94
N GLY A 182 0.45 -1.91 20.85
CA GLY A 182 0.59 -2.48 22.20
C GLY A 182 -0.76 -2.46 22.94
N GLY A 183 -0.99 -3.50 23.75
CA GLY A 183 -2.26 -3.68 24.48
C GLY A 183 -3.43 -4.22 23.66
N PHE A 184 -3.19 -4.60 22.38
CA PHE A 184 -4.22 -5.23 21.56
C PHE A 184 -4.73 -6.53 22.22
N GLY A 185 -6.06 -6.66 22.28
CA GLY A 185 -6.74 -7.78 22.94
C GLY A 185 -6.93 -7.59 24.45
N THR A 186 -6.38 -6.52 25.04
CA THR A 186 -6.57 -6.15 26.45
C THR A 186 -7.10 -4.72 26.58
N THR A 187 -6.25 -3.72 26.49
CA THR A 187 -6.61 -2.30 26.62
C THR A 187 -6.96 -1.63 25.30
N VAL A 188 -6.62 -2.24 24.18
CA VAL A 188 -6.88 -1.75 22.82
C VAL A 188 -7.60 -2.83 22.01
N ARG A 189 -8.60 -2.42 21.25
CA ARG A 189 -9.37 -3.27 20.32
C ARG A 189 -9.47 -2.63 18.93
N ARG A 190 -9.82 -3.44 17.94
CA ARG A 190 -10.26 -2.89 16.65
C ARG A 190 -11.62 -2.20 16.80
N LEU A 191 -11.83 -1.11 16.07
CA LEU A 191 -13.16 -0.49 15.94
C LEU A 191 -14.13 -1.51 15.31
N PHE A 192 -13.73 -2.11 14.20
CA PHE A 192 -14.48 -3.20 13.56
C PHE A 192 -14.14 -4.52 14.27
N ARG A 193 -14.98 -4.98 15.21
CA ARG A 193 -14.74 -6.18 16.02
C ARG A 193 -14.54 -7.43 15.17
N ASP A 194 -15.41 -7.65 14.17
CA ASP A 194 -15.23 -8.67 13.13
C ASP A 194 -14.74 -8.03 11.83
N SER A 195 -13.49 -7.57 11.86
CA SER A 195 -12.88 -6.92 10.72
C SER A 195 -12.80 -7.83 9.49
N ARG A 196 -12.60 -9.16 9.67
CA ARG A 196 -12.57 -10.11 8.56
C ARG A 196 -13.88 -10.10 7.77
N LYS A 197 -15.01 -10.18 8.47
CA LYS A 197 -16.33 -10.13 7.83
C LYS A 197 -16.55 -8.81 7.11
N VAL A 198 -16.24 -7.69 7.76
CA VAL A 198 -16.39 -6.35 7.15
C VAL A 198 -15.55 -6.22 5.88
N GLU A 199 -14.30 -6.68 5.89
CA GLU A 199 -13.39 -6.65 4.75
C GLU A 199 -13.83 -7.57 3.61
N MET A 200 -14.36 -8.75 3.92
CA MET A 200 -14.96 -9.65 2.94
C MET A 200 -16.22 -9.06 2.30
N ASP A 201 -17.10 -8.45 3.09
CA ASP A 201 -18.32 -7.78 2.62
C ASP A 201 -17.96 -6.55 1.76
N TYR A 202 -16.96 -5.78 2.17
CA TYR A 202 -16.43 -4.65 1.38
C TYR A 202 -15.95 -5.14 0.00
N TYR A 203 -15.09 -6.17 -0.04
CA TYR A 203 -14.60 -6.71 -1.31
C TYR A 203 -15.72 -7.29 -2.17
N SER A 204 -16.67 -7.97 -1.58
CA SER A 204 -17.81 -8.57 -2.31
C SER A 204 -18.66 -7.52 -3.03
N ARG A 205 -18.82 -6.33 -2.43
CA ARG A 205 -19.55 -5.19 -3.02
C ARG A 205 -18.74 -4.41 -4.02
N THR A 206 -17.47 -4.14 -3.70
CA THR A 206 -16.67 -3.15 -4.43
C THR A 206 -15.65 -3.76 -5.39
N ARG A 207 -15.28 -5.01 -5.17
CA ARG A 207 -14.14 -5.68 -5.83
C ARG A 207 -12.81 -4.95 -5.63
N ILE A 208 -12.72 -4.08 -4.63
CA ILE A 208 -11.50 -3.34 -4.28
C ILE A 208 -10.72 -4.14 -3.23
N PHE A 209 -9.50 -4.57 -3.61
CA PHE A 209 -8.50 -5.07 -2.67
C PHE A 209 -7.38 -4.02 -2.58
N PRO A 210 -7.33 -3.23 -1.50
CA PRO A 210 -6.50 -2.03 -1.42
C PRO A 210 -5.01 -2.27 -1.67
N ILE A 211 -4.45 -1.58 -2.65
CA ILE A 211 -3.01 -1.57 -2.95
C ILE A 211 -2.35 -0.51 -2.09
N MET A 212 -1.31 -0.91 -1.34
CA MET A 212 -0.55 -0.01 -0.50
C MET A 212 0.68 0.53 -1.19
N HIS A 213 1.43 -0.36 -1.85
CA HIS A 213 2.74 -0.03 -2.41
C HIS A 213 2.86 -0.51 -3.85
N THR A 214 3.72 0.16 -4.60
CA THR A 214 4.16 -0.22 -5.94
C THR A 214 5.68 -0.29 -5.99
N LEU A 215 6.22 -0.91 -7.04
CA LEU A 215 7.64 -0.87 -7.35
C LEU A 215 7.92 0.33 -8.26
N VAL A 216 8.93 1.14 -7.95
CA VAL A 216 9.38 2.24 -8.81
C VAL A 216 10.80 2.01 -9.29
N LEU A 217 11.10 2.54 -10.46
CA LEU A 217 12.43 2.53 -11.11
C LEU A 217 12.84 3.97 -11.37
N LYS A 218 14.13 4.30 -11.28
CA LYS A 218 14.62 5.60 -11.75
C LYS A 218 14.26 5.79 -13.22
N THR A 219 13.61 6.90 -13.54
CA THR A 219 13.11 7.17 -14.90
C THR A 219 14.25 7.23 -15.92
N GLU A 220 15.40 7.77 -15.55
CA GLU A 220 16.57 7.82 -16.42
C GLU A 220 17.04 6.40 -16.80
N LEU A 221 17.12 5.51 -15.82
CA LEU A 221 17.50 4.12 -16.06
C LEU A 221 16.47 3.38 -16.92
N TYR A 222 15.17 3.66 -16.72
CA TYR A 222 14.12 3.13 -17.59
C TYR A 222 14.24 3.62 -19.03
N LYS A 223 14.50 4.92 -19.24
CA LYS A 223 14.69 5.49 -20.58
C LYS A 223 15.85 4.86 -21.33
N GLU A 224 16.97 4.62 -20.64
CA GLU A 224 18.14 3.96 -21.22
C GLU A 224 17.92 2.47 -21.50
N LYS A 225 17.16 1.78 -20.63
CA LYS A 225 17.00 0.32 -20.62
C LYS A 225 15.53 -0.09 -20.36
N PRO A 226 14.60 0.17 -21.31
CA PRO A 226 13.17 -0.11 -21.10
C PRO A 226 12.88 -1.60 -20.80
N TRP A 227 13.70 -2.52 -21.32
CA TRP A 227 13.59 -3.97 -21.07
C TRP A 227 13.68 -4.34 -19.59
N LEU A 228 14.34 -3.50 -18.78
CA LEU A 228 14.56 -3.74 -17.36
C LEU A 228 13.23 -3.81 -16.59
N ALA A 229 12.26 -2.96 -16.93
CA ALA A 229 10.95 -2.98 -16.31
C ALA A 229 10.25 -4.33 -16.53
N VAL A 230 10.31 -4.86 -17.75
CA VAL A 230 9.73 -6.19 -18.09
C VAL A 230 10.45 -7.30 -17.33
N SER A 231 11.78 -7.27 -17.29
CA SER A 231 12.59 -8.28 -16.58
C SER A 231 12.30 -8.32 -15.08
N LEU A 232 12.22 -7.14 -14.44
CA LEU A 232 11.84 -7.01 -13.02
C LEU A 232 10.41 -7.51 -12.78
N TYR A 233 9.44 -7.07 -13.58
CA TYR A 233 8.04 -7.52 -13.47
C TYR A 233 7.92 -9.04 -13.50
N GLN A 234 8.53 -9.67 -14.51
CA GLN A 234 8.52 -11.14 -14.66
C GLN A 234 9.19 -11.84 -13.47
N ALA A 235 10.29 -11.28 -12.95
CA ALA A 235 10.98 -11.84 -11.80
C ALA A 235 10.11 -11.77 -10.53
N PHE A 236 9.42 -10.66 -10.29
CA PHE A 236 8.47 -10.54 -9.17
C PHE A 236 7.27 -11.47 -9.33
N CYS A 237 6.74 -11.65 -10.54
CA CYS A 237 5.69 -12.64 -10.81
C CYS A 237 6.14 -14.05 -10.48
N ARG A 238 7.33 -14.46 -10.94
CA ARG A 238 7.89 -15.79 -10.63
C ARG A 238 8.11 -15.99 -9.13
N ALA A 239 8.62 -14.97 -8.43
CA ALA A 239 8.86 -15.04 -6.98
C ALA A 239 7.53 -15.18 -6.20
N ARG A 240 6.51 -14.43 -6.57
CA ARG A 240 5.15 -14.56 -6.03
C ARG A 240 4.58 -15.96 -6.26
N ASP A 241 4.71 -16.50 -7.46
CA ASP A 241 4.16 -17.81 -7.81
C ASP A 241 4.86 -18.96 -7.05
N ILE A 242 6.14 -18.79 -6.73
CA ILE A 242 6.87 -19.72 -5.84
C ILE A 242 6.27 -19.65 -4.42
N ALA A 243 6.02 -18.44 -3.89
CA ALA A 243 5.42 -18.29 -2.57
C ALA A 243 4.02 -18.94 -2.49
N TYR A 244 3.17 -18.70 -3.50
CA TYR A 244 1.84 -19.33 -3.55
C TYR A 244 1.90 -20.85 -3.59
N ARG A 245 2.81 -21.43 -4.39
CA ARG A 245 2.98 -22.89 -4.44
C ARG A 245 3.45 -23.47 -3.11
N SER A 246 4.34 -22.76 -2.40
CA SER A 246 4.85 -23.23 -1.11
C SER A 246 3.79 -23.29 -0.01
N MET A 247 2.67 -22.55 -0.14
CA MET A 247 1.55 -22.60 0.81
C MET A 247 0.74 -23.91 0.71
N TYR A 248 0.88 -24.65 -0.39
CA TYR A 248 0.26 -25.97 -0.60
C TYR A 248 1.19 -27.14 -0.27
N ASP A 249 2.44 -26.86 0.08
CA ASP A 249 3.39 -27.90 0.48
C ASP A 249 3.12 -28.28 1.94
N THR A 250 2.33 -29.32 2.12
CA THR A 250 1.96 -29.86 3.44
C THR A 250 2.95 -30.86 4.00
N ASP A 251 3.93 -31.32 3.18
CA ASP A 251 5.00 -32.20 3.63
C ASP A 251 6.03 -31.42 4.46
N ALA A 252 6.33 -30.17 4.03
CA ALA A 252 7.22 -29.27 4.75
C ALA A 252 6.62 -27.86 4.82
N LEU A 253 5.73 -27.63 5.80
CA LEU A 253 5.05 -26.34 5.96
C LEU A 253 6.05 -25.19 6.07
N THR A 254 6.05 -24.29 5.07
CA THR A 254 6.89 -23.09 5.07
C THR A 254 6.34 -21.97 5.95
N ILE A 255 5.05 -22.02 6.26
CA ILE A 255 4.34 -21.10 7.15
C ILE A 255 3.78 -21.90 8.32
N SER A 256 4.16 -21.55 9.55
CA SER A 256 3.72 -22.23 10.79
C SER A 256 2.27 -21.86 11.14
N LEU A 257 1.35 -22.06 10.21
CA LEU A 257 -0.09 -21.86 10.39
C LEU A 257 -0.82 -23.17 10.07
N PRO A 258 -1.47 -23.83 11.06
CA PRO A 258 -2.03 -25.18 10.90
C PRO A 258 -3.02 -25.30 9.74
N TRP A 259 -3.81 -24.27 9.49
CA TRP A 259 -4.86 -24.26 8.46
C TRP A 259 -4.50 -23.39 7.26
N ILE A 260 -3.21 -23.32 6.91
CA ILE A 260 -2.76 -22.45 5.81
C ILE A 260 -3.46 -22.78 4.47
N VAL A 261 -3.68 -24.07 4.17
CA VAL A 261 -4.36 -24.49 2.94
C VAL A 261 -5.81 -23.99 2.93
N ASP A 262 -6.54 -24.12 4.04
CA ASP A 262 -7.93 -23.65 4.16
C ASP A 262 -8.01 -22.11 4.00
N GLU A 263 -7.05 -21.37 4.56
CA GLU A 263 -6.97 -19.92 4.41
C GLU A 263 -6.68 -19.53 2.94
N VAL A 264 -5.76 -20.22 2.27
CA VAL A 264 -5.46 -19.98 0.85
C VAL A 264 -6.67 -20.30 -0.02
N GLU A 265 -7.35 -21.45 0.21
CA GLU A 265 -8.56 -21.81 -0.51
C GLU A 265 -9.72 -20.84 -0.22
N GLY A 266 -9.83 -20.35 1.02
CA GLY A 266 -10.78 -19.30 1.37
C GLY A 266 -10.53 -18.01 0.59
N ALA A 267 -9.27 -17.58 0.52
CA ALA A 267 -8.86 -16.43 -0.28
C ALA A 267 -9.15 -16.65 -1.78
N ARG A 268 -8.85 -17.83 -2.33
CA ARG A 268 -9.14 -18.16 -3.74
C ARG A 268 -10.63 -18.13 -4.07
N ARG A 269 -11.49 -18.61 -3.15
CA ARG A 269 -12.96 -18.52 -3.33
C ARG A 269 -13.43 -17.06 -3.41
N LEU A 270 -12.81 -16.16 -2.65
CA LEU A 270 -13.21 -14.74 -2.59
C LEU A 270 -12.63 -13.93 -3.76
N PHE A 271 -11.32 -14.07 -4.01
CA PHE A 271 -10.58 -13.21 -4.95
C PHE A 271 -10.42 -13.84 -6.35
N GLY A 272 -10.68 -15.15 -6.50
CA GLY A 272 -10.32 -15.91 -7.68
C GLY A 272 -8.94 -16.57 -7.55
N PRO A 273 -8.46 -17.21 -8.63
CA PRO A 273 -7.27 -18.06 -8.58
C PRO A 273 -5.98 -17.31 -8.22
N GLN A 274 -5.96 -15.99 -8.35
CA GLN A 274 -4.78 -15.17 -8.11
C GLN A 274 -5.11 -13.90 -7.32
N ALA A 275 -5.26 -14.04 -5.99
CA ALA A 275 -5.59 -12.94 -5.08
C ALA A 275 -4.54 -11.80 -5.13
N TRP A 276 -3.27 -12.12 -5.40
CA TRP A 276 -2.17 -11.14 -5.47
C TRP A 276 -1.76 -10.85 -6.92
N ASP A 277 -2.71 -10.35 -7.71
CA ASP A 277 -2.46 -10.01 -9.10
C ASP A 277 -1.61 -8.73 -9.22
N TYR A 278 -0.59 -8.78 -10.10
CA TYR A 278 0.26 -7.64 -10.47
C TYR A 278 -0.17 -7.00 -11.79
N SER A 279 -1.18 -7.52 -12.48
CA SER A 279 -1.65 -6.91 -13.72
C SER A 279 -2.37 -5.58 -13.45
N ILE A 280 -2.21 -4.65 -14.38
CA ILE A 280 -2.99 -3.39 -14.38
C ILE A 280 -4.48 -3.72 -14.53
N ASP A 281 -4.84 -4.61 -15.47
CA ASP A 281 -6.24 -4.95 -15.79
C ASP A 281 -6.97 -5.52 -14.57
N GLY A 282 -6.37 -6.47 -13.86
CA GLY A 282 -6.93 -7.02 -12.62
C GLY A 282 -6.92 -6.07 -11.43
N SER A 283 -6.22 -4.94 -11.54
CA SER A 283 -6.07 -3.94 -10.48
C SER A 283 -6.79 -2.62 -10.78
N LEU A 284 -7.38 -2.47 -11.98
CA LEU A 284 -7.87 -1.20 -12.51
C LEU A 284 -8.92 -0.54 -11.61
N LEU A 285 -9.89 -1.30 -11.09
CA LEU A 285 -10.90 -0.81 -10.15
C LEU A 285 -10.25 -0.25 -8.88
N THR A 286 -9.28 -0.97 -8.33
CA THR A 286 -8.57 -0.56 -7.12
C THR A 286 -7.70 0.68 -7.36
N LEU A 287 -6.99 0.74 -8.48
CA LEU A 287 -6.16 1.89 -8.84
C LEU A 287 -7.02 3.14 -9.04
N ASN A 288 -8.10 3.03 -9.83
CA ASN A 288 -9.02 4.15 -10.06
C ASN A 288 -9.68 4.64 -8.77
N ALA A 289 -10.05 3.75 -7.85
CA ALA A 289 -10.59 4.13 -6.55
C ALA A 289 -9.56 4.93 -5.72
N LEU A 290 -8.30 4.49 -5.68
CA LEU A 290 -7.24 5.24 -4.99
C LEU A 290 -7.02 6.61 -5.59
N LEU A 291 -7.01 6.71 -6.94
CA LEU A 291 -6.85 7.99 -7.64
C LEU A 291 -8.02 8.94 -7.36
N ALA A 292 -9.25 8.41 -7.34
CA ALA A 292 -10.43 9.18 -6.95
C ALA A 292 -10.32 9.68 -5.50
N TYR A 293 -9.92 8.82 -4.57
CA TYR A 293 -9.74 9.21 -3.16
C TYR A 293 -8.64 10.27 -2.96
N LEU A 294 -7.56 10.20 -3.74
CA LEU A 294 -6.50 11.22 -3.69
C LEU A 294 -6.98 12.59 -4.19
N ASP A 295 -7.81 12.59 -5.23
CA ASP A 295 -8.43 13.79 -5.80
C ASP A 295 -9.47 14.39 -4.84
N GLU A 296 -10.43 13.59 -4.37
CA GLU A 296 -11.46 13.98 -3.40
C GLU A 296 -10.87 14.53 -2.09
N GLN A 297 -9.80 13.90 -1.60
CA GLN A 297 -9.07 14.32 -0.41
C GLN A 297 -8.11 15.48 -0.67
N LYS A 298 -8.06 16.02 -1.89
CA LYS A 298 -7.21 17.14 -2.33
C LYS A 298 -5.72 16.94 -2.01
N LEU A 299 -5.26 15.71 -2.08
CA LEU A 299 -3.86 15.35 -1.84
C LEU A 299 -3.04 15.41 -3.13
N ALA A 300 -3.63 15.10 -4.27
CA ALA A 300 -3.03 15.28 -5.58
C ALA A 300 -3.28 16.71 -6.10
N LYS A 301 -2.27 17.32 -6.72
CA LYS A 301 -2.41 18.67 -7.32
C LYS A 301 -3.31 18.69 -8.55
N ARG A 302 -3.43 17.57 -9.22
CA ARG A 302 -4.35 17.33 -10.33
C ARG A 302 -4.78 15.88 -10.33
N ARG A 303 -5.90 15.60 -10.93
CA ARG A 303 -6.36 14.24 -11.17
C ARG A 303 -5.32 13.49 -12.01
N MET A 304 -4.96 12.30 -11.60
CA MET A 304 -4.05 11.42 -12.32
C MET A 304 -4.82 10.28 -12.94
N SER A 305 -4.32 9.78 -14.06
CA SER A 305 -4.79 8.53 -14.65
C SER A 305 -3.82 7.38 -14.35
N VAL A 306 -4.31 6.14 -14.48
CA VAL A 306 -3.47 4.95 -14.29
C VAL A 306 -2.32 4.92 -15.29
N GLY A 307 -2.57 5.34 -16.54
CA GLY A 307 -1.56 5.37 -17.60
C GLY A 307 -0.39 6.28 -17.34
N GLU A 308 -0.61 7.39 -16.62
CA GLU A 308 0.47 8.33 -16.27
C GLU A 308 1.39 7.81 -15.16
N LEU A 309 0.97 6.77 -14.43
CA LEU A 309 1.74 6.24 -13.29
C LEU A 309 2.70 5.12 -13.69
N PHE A 310 2.31 4.27 -14.64
CA PHE A 310 3.02 3.02 -14.91
C PHE A 310 3.73 3.01 -16.26
N VAL A 311 4.79 2.20 -16.35
CA VAL A 311 5.47 1.94 -17.63
C VAL A 311 4.51 1.33 -18.65
N PRO A 312 4.51 1.79 -19.91
CA PRO A 312 3.53 1.34 -20.91
C PRO A 312 3.86 -0.04 -21.51
N ASN A 313 5.06 -0.56 -21.33
CA ASN A 313 5.55 -1.76 -22.03
C ASN A 313 5.33 -3.08 -21.31
N ILE A 314 4.56 -3.10 -20.21
CA ILE A 314 4.31 -4.33 -19.43
C ILE A 314 2.90 -4.88 -19.64
N SER A 315 1.90 -4.02 -19.83
CA SER A 315 0.51 -4.44 -20.01
C SER A 315 0.02 -4.05 -21.41
N PRO A 316 -0.24 -5.04 -22.29
CA PRO A 316 -0.92 -4.76 -23.55
C PRO A 316 -2.28 -4.07 -23.35
N GLY A 317 -3.04 -4.48 -22.32
CA GLY A 317 -4.31 -3.87 -21.95
C GLY A 317 -4.20 -2.40 -21.52
N LEU A 318 -3.08 -1.98 -20.92
CA LEU A 318 -2.85 -0.57 -20.61
C LEU A 318 -2.76 0.28 -21.89
N ALA A 319 -2.07 -0.21 -22.91
CA ALA A 319 -1.99 0.47 -24.21
C ALA A 319 -3.37 0.58 -24.89
N ASP A 320 -4.22 -0.43 -24.75
CA ASP A 320 -5.59 -0.42 -25.27
C ASP A 320 -6.48 0.50 -24.44
N TYR A 321 -6.35 0.50 -23.12
CA TYR A 321 -7.05 1.43 -22.22
C TYR A 321 -6.70 2.90 -22.55
N LEU A 322 -5.41 3.22 -22.69
CA LEU A 322 -4.95 4.57 -23.04
C LEU A 322 -5.50 5.05 -24.39
N ARG A 323 -5.55 4.15 -25.38
CA ARG A 323 -6.17 4.44 -26.68
C ARG A 323 -7.69 4.70 -26.57
N ALA A 324 -8.38 3.91 -25.75
CA ALA A 324 -9.83 4.00 -25.58
C ALA A 324 -10.25 5.25 -24.79
N THR A 325 -9.41 5.73 -23.86
CA THR A 325 -9.70 6.90 -23.02
C THR A 325 -9.15 8.21 -23.57
N GLY A 326 -8.35 8.17 -24.66
CA GLY A 326 -7.67 9.35 -25.20
C GLY A 326 -6.54 9.90 -24.33
N GLU A 327 -6.08 9.11 -23.39
CA GLU A 327 -4.99 9.43 -22.45
C GLU A 327 -3.62 9.01 -23.04
N SER A 328 -3.22 9.59 -24.15
CA SER A 328 -1.93 9.31 -24.83
C SER A 328 -0.87 10.35 -24.51
#